data_d7a2f048db5777b1e94e5f770209ae82
#
_entry.id   d7a2f048db5777b1e94e5f770209ae82
#
_cell.length_a   1.000
_cell.length_b   1.000
_cell.length_c   1.000
_cell.angle_alpha   90.00
_cell.angle_beta   90.00
_cell.angle_gamma   90.00
#
_symmetry.space_group_name_H-M   'P 1'
#
loop_
_entity.id
_entity.type
_entity.pdbx_description
1 polymer ?
#
loop_
_entity_poly.entity_id
_entity_poly.type
_entity_poly.pdbx_seq_one_letter_code
_entity_poly.pdbx_strand_id
1 'polypeptide(L)'
;MCVKMDNLDIYNDSAIILEKKTPKKIISWITILIILTLLFVLFSFLPFNIYKPLVGYVDIVDNSSYLILNLDDSDFPINKSNELYIKNKKYNYKIVKIKEDKLILSINLDNNLKIQNNIVTINILKNRTTLFKIIKNKIKKGFGV
;
A
#
# COMPACT_ATOMS: atom_id res chain seq x y z
N MET A 1 20.64 0.12 -79.08
CA MET A 1 21.19 -0.57 -77.94
C MET A 1 20.33 -0.21 -76.72
N CYS A 2 19.32 -1.03 -76.44
CA CYS A 2 18.39 -0.78 -75.36
C CYS A 2 18.95 -1.36 -74.05
N VAL A 3 19.29 -0.50 -73.11
CA VAL A 3 19.67 -0.92 -71.77
C VAL A 3 18.37 -1.17 -71.03
N LYS A 4 18.01 -2.41 -70.81
CA LYS A 4 16.95 -2.85 -69.95
C LYS A 4 17.49 -2.68 -68.52
N MET A 5 17.15 -1.60 -67.87
CA MET A 5 17.34 -1.47 -66.42
C MET A 5 16.36 -2.43 -65.73
N ASP A 6 16.90 -3.48 -65.18
CA ASP A 6 16.13 -4.41 -64.37
C ASP A 6 15.71 -3.71 -63.10
N ASN A 7 14.41 -3.34 -63.03
CA ASN A 7 13.76 -2.79 -61.82
C ASN A 7 13.74 -3.76 -60.63
N LEU A 8 14.28 -4.97 -60.82
CA LEU A 8 14.33 -5.98 -59.73
C LEU A 8 15.36 -5.64 -58.64
N ASP A 9 16.46 -4.96 -59.02
CA ASP A 9 17.52 -4.66 -58.04
C ASP A 9 17.05 -3.60 -56.99
N ILE A 10 16.20 -2.67 -57.44
CA ILE A 10 15.64 -1.64 -56.51
C ILE A 10 14.70 -2.24 -55.49
N TYR A 11 13.94 -3.29 -55.87
CA TYR A 11 13.07 -3.99 -54.92
C TYR A 11 13.83 -4.87 -53.96
N ASN A 12 14.93 -5.48 -54.37
CA ASN A 12 15.79 -6.26 -53.49
C ASN A 12 16.51 -5.36 -52.46
N ASP A 13 16.96 -4.18 -52.85
CA ASP A 13 17.57 -3.23 -51.89
C ASP A 13 16.57 -2.70 -50.87
N SER A 14 15.32 -2.46 -51.27
CA SER A 14 14.28 -2.05 -50.30
C SER A 14 13.85 -3.19 -49.34
N ALA A 15 13.84 -4.44 -49.80
CA ALA A 15 13.62 -5.60 -48.96
C ALA A 15 14.77 -5.81 -47.95
N ILE A 16 16.03 -5.60 -48.41
CA ILE A 16 17.22 -5.66 -47.55
C ILE A 16 17.22 -4.52 -46.50
N ILE A 17 16.70 -3.34 -46.85
CA ILE A 17 16.55 -2.22 -45.89
C ILE A 17 15.46 -2.52 -44.87
N LEU A 18 14.39 -3.19 -45.25
CA LEU A 18 13.32 -3.63 -44.31
C LEU A 18 13.75 -4.79 -43.40
N GLU A 19 14.69 -5.62 -43.89
CA GLU A 19 15.34 -6.65 -43.05
C GLU A 19 16.47 -6.12 -42.17
N LYS A 20 16.66 -4.81 -42.05
CA LYS A 20 17.57 -4.23 -41.09
C LYS A 20 17.04 -4.58 -39.71
N LYS A 21 17.42 -5.78 -39.25
CA LYS A 21 17.11 -6.36 -37.93
C LYS A 21 17.23 -5.25 -36.92
N THR A 22 16.08 -4.86 -36.36
CA THR A 22 16.05 -3.97 -35.19
C THR A 22 17.15 -4.44 -34.25
N PRO A 23 18.13 -3.57 -33.92
CA PRO A 23 19.32 -4.03 -33.19
C PRO A 23 18.81 -4.72 -31.91
N LYS A 24 19.33 -5.93 -31.69
CA LYS A 24 18.89 -6.80 -30.54
C LYS A 24 18.84 -6.04 -29.23
N LYS A 25 19.66 -5.02 -29.06
CA LYS A 25 19.64 -4.10 -27.91
C LYS A 25 18.34 -3.33 -27.79
N ILE A 26 17.73 -2.82 -28.86
CA ILE A 26 16.47 -2.06 -28.81
C ILE A 26 15.32 -2.99 -28.41
N ILE A 27 15.27 -4.19 -28.97
CA ILE A 27 14.26 -5.19 -28.60
C ILE A 27 14.37 -5.53 -27.11
N SER A 28 15.59 -5.72 -26.60
CA SER A 28 15.82 -5.98 -25.18
C SER A 28 15.34 -4.84 -24.29
N TRP A 29 15.61 -3.59 -24.64
CA TRP A 29 15.13 -2.42 -23.88
C TRP A 29 13.62 -2.30 -23.88
N ILE A 30 12.97 -2.54 -25.02
CA ILE A 30 11.50 -2.53 -25.14
C ILE A 30 10.91 -3.63 -24.24
N THR A 31 11.47 -4.82 -24.28
CA THR A 31 11.00 -5.94 -23.44
C THR A 31 11.13 -5.63 -21.95
N ILE A 32 12.26 -5.05 -21.52
CA ILE A 32 12.45 -4.63 -20.13
C ILE A 32 11.41 -3.58 -19.73
N LEU A 33 11.15 -2.60 -20.59
CA LEU A 33 10.18 -1.54 -20.31
C LEU A 33 8.75 -2.09 -20.20
N ILE A 34 8.38 -3.06 -21.04
CA ILE A 34 7.08 -3.74 -20.96
C ILE A 34 6.96 -4.51 -19.64
N ILE A 35 7.99 -5.24 -19.23
CA ILE A 35 8.00 -5.98 -17.97
C ILE A 35 7.86 -5.02 -16.77
N LEU A 36 8.62 -3.92 -16.78
CA LEU A 36 8.56 -2.91 -15.73
C LEU A 36 7.18 -2.27 -15.61
N THR A 37 6.55 -1.92 -16.74
CA THR A 37 5.19 -1.35 -16.74
C THR A 37 4.17 -2.35 -16.23
N LEU A 38 4.28 -3.61 -16.61
CA LEU A 38 3.38 -4.68 -16.17
C LEU A 38 3.53 -4.93 -14.66
N LEU A 39 4.76 -4.95 -14.14
CA LEU A 39 5.02 -5.03 -12.71
C LEU A 39 4.44 -3.82 -11.96
N PHE A 40 4.64 -2.61 -12.47
CA PHE A 40 4.09 -1.39 -11.87
C PHE A 40 2.56 -1.44 -11.80
N VAL A 41 1.90 -1.90 -12.86
CA VAL A 41 0.44 -2.09 -12.88
C VAL A 41 0.02 -3.11 -11.84
N LEU A 42 0.68 -4.26 -11.77
CA LEU A 42 0.38 -5.30 -10.76
C LEU A 42 0.53 -4.75 -9.33
N PHE A 43 1.65 -4.08 -9.02
CA PHE A 43 1.87 -3.50 -7.70
C PHE A 43 0.85 -2.41 -7.34
N SER A 44 0.36 -1.66 -8.34
CA SER A 44 -0.63 -0.59 -8.12
C SER A 44 -1.99 -1.12 -7.66
N PHE A 45 -2.32 -2.36 -7.97
CA PHE A 45 -3.56 -3.01 -7.54
C PHE A 45 -3.43 -3.82 -6.25
N LEU A 46 -2.22 -4.05 -5.74
CA LEU A 46 -2.04 -4.75 -4.47
C LEU A 46 -2.66 -3.95 -3.32
N PRO A 47 -3.50 -4.57 -2.51
CA PRO A 47 -4.08 -3.92 -1.34
C PRO A 47 -3.04 -3.77 -0.25
N PHE A 48 -2.94 -2.60 0.35
CA PHE A 48 -2.14 -2.37 1.53
C PHE A 48 -2.96 -1.70 2.63
N ASN A 49 -2.53 -1.90 3.86
CA ASN A 49 -3.20 -1.43 5.05
C ASN A 49 -2.59 -0.11 5.49
N ILE A 50 -3.44 0.89 5.73
CA ILE A 50 -3.04 2.15 6.33
C ILE A 50 -3.37 2.07 7.82
N TYR A 51 -2.35 2.26 8.65
CA TYR A 51 -2.50 2.28 10.10
C TYR A 51 -2.48 3.71 10.62
N LYS A 52 -3.29 3.99 11.66
CA LYS A 52 -3.22 5.22 12.44
C LYS A 52 -2.52 4.91 13.74
N PRO A 53 -1.37 5.54 14.05
CA PRO A 53 -0.75 5.40 15.35
C PRO A 53 -1.55 6.21 16.38
N LEU A 54 -1.80 5.61 17.54
CA LEU A 54 -2.43 6.25 18.69
C LEU A 54 -1.59 5.94 19.93
N VAL A 55 -1.61 6.85 20.88
CA VAL A 55 -0.96 6.66 22.17
C VAL A 55 -2.03 6.33 23.21
N GLY A 56 -1.80 5.26 23.94
CA GLY A 56 -2.70 4.82 24.99
C GLY A 56 -1.98 4.52 26.30
N TYR A 57 -2.76 4.47 27.36
CA TYR A 57 -2.29 4.07 28.68
C TYR A 57 -2.85 2.67 28.98
N VAL A 58 -1.98 1.77 29.42
CA VAL A 58 -2.38 0.41 29.83
C VAL A 58 -2.54 0.37 31.33
N ASP A 59 -3.73 -0.03 31.75
CA ASP A 59 -4.05 -0.28 33.15
C ASP A 59 -4.34 -1.78 33.35
N ILE A 60 -3.81 -2.36 34.41
CA ILE A 60 -3.99 -3.77 34.72
C ILE A 60 -4.78 -3.85 36.04
N VAL A 61 -6.01 -4.29 35.95
CA VAL A 61 -6.91 -4.47 37.08
C VAL A 61 -7.36 -5.93 37.09
N ASP A 62 -7.22 -6.61 38.23
CA ASP A 62 -7.70 -7.99 38.45
C ASP A 62 -7.27 -8.98 37.34
N ASN A 63 -5.99 -8.94 36.95
CA ASN A 63 -5.44 -9.77 35.85
C ASN A 63 -6.00 -9.47 34.45
N SER A 64 -6.80 -8.43 34.30
CA SER A 64 -7.33 -7.96 33.03
C SER A 64 -6.61 -6.70 32.59
N SER A 65 -6.17 -6.66 31.33
CA SER A 65 -5.49 -5.48 30.78
C SER A 65 -6.47 -4.59 30.04
N TYR A 66 -6.49 -3.34 30.45
CA TYR A 66 -7.31 -2.30 29.84
C TYR A 66 -6.43 -1.27 29.15
N LEU A 67 -6.77 -0.95 27.92
CA LEU A 67 -6.13 0.13 27.19
C LEU A 67 -7.05 1.34 27.18
N ILE A 68 -6.57 2.44 27.74
CA ILE A 68 -7.27 3.71 27.80
C ILE A 68 -6.71 4.62 26.74
N LEU A 69 -7.55 5.08 25.81
CA LEU A 69 -7.20 5.99 24.73
C LEU A 69 -7.92 7.32 24.96
N ASN A 70 -7.22 8.43 24.76
CA ASN A 70 -7.86 9.73 24.70
C ASN A 70 -8.44 9.94 23.30
N LEU A 71 -9.72 10.35 23.26
CA LEU A 71 -10.47 10.55 22.02
C LEU A 71 -10.39 12.01 21.52
N ASP A 72 -9.42 12.79 21.96
CA ASP A 72 -9.28 14.22 21.58
C ASP A 72 -9.33 14.49 20.07
N ASP A 73 -9.16 13.47 19.25
CA ASP A 73 -9.36 13.53 17.81
C ASP A 73 -10.38 12.48 17.37
N SER A 74 -11.58 12.91 17.24
CA SER A 74 -12.78 12.46 16.54
C SER A 74 -12.79 11.22 15.62
N ASP A 75 -11.69 10.52 15.42
CA ASP A 75 -11.59 9.44 14.45
C ASP A 75 -10.91 8.19 15.03
N PHE A 76 -11.42 7.65 16.15
CA PHE A 76 -11.10 6.26 16.42
C PHE A 76 -11.78 5.42 15.34
N PRO A 77 -11.02 4.81 14.43
CA PRO A 77 -11.61 3.97 13.41
C PRO A 77 -12.17 2.73 14.12
N ILE A 78 -13.46 2.76 14.44
CA ILE A 78 -14.18 1.57 14.90
C ILE A 78 -14.22 0.61 13.72
N ASN A 79 -13.17 -0.18 13.61
CA ASN A 79 -13.06 -1.16 12.53
C ASN A 79 -13.85 -2.42 12.90
N LYS A 80 -14.46 -2.98 11.89
CA LYS A 80 -15.17 -4.28 11.97
C LYS A 80 -14.26 -5.44 12.44
N SER A 81 -12.94 -5.27 12.38
CA SER A 81 -12.00 -6.34 12.73
C SER A 81 -11.65 -6.43 14.22
N ASN A 82 -11.95 -5.42 15.02
CA ASN A 82 -11.58 -5.37 16.45
C ASN A 82 -10.10 -5.73 16.72
N GLU A 83 -9.21 -5.34 15.80
CA GLU A 83 -7.80 -5.68 15.81
C GLU A 83 -6.94 -4.43 15.98
N LEU A 84 -5.91 -4.53 16.80
CA LEU A 84 -4.88 -3.51 16.95
C LEU A 84 -3.50 -4.13 16.99
N TYR A 85 -2.48 -3.34 16.73
CA TYR A 85 -1.09 -3.79 16.72
C TYR A 85 -0.29 -3.01 17.75
N ILE A 86 0.41 -3.73 18.61
CA ILE A 86 1.36 -3.19 19.58
C ILE A 86 2.72 -3.81 19.29
N LYS A 87 3.76 -2.99 19.04
CA LYS A 87 5.10 -3.47 18.68
C LYS A 87 5.09 -4.58 17.63
N ASN A 88 4.30 -4.40 16.56
CA ASN A 88 4.12 -5.35 15.45
C ASN A 88 3.41 -6.67 15.79
N LYS A 89 2.96 -6.87 17.02
CA LYS A 89 2.09 -7.98 17.40
C LYS A 89 0.62 -7.58 17.30
N LYS A 90 -0.18 -8.50 16.81
CA LYS A 90 -1.63 -8.34 16.66
C LYS A 90 -2.35 -8.75 17.94
N TYR A 91 -3.25 -7.91 18.40
CA TYR A 91 -4.11 -8.15 19.54
C TYR A 91 -5.56 -7.90 19.18
N ASN A 92 -6.46 -8.69 19.75
CA ASN A 92 -7.89 -8.45 19.65
C ASN A 92 -8.33 -7.59 20.83
N TYR A 93 -9.24 -6.66 20.58
CA TYR A 93 -9.79 -5.81 21.62
C TYR A 93 -11.31 -5.91 21.68
N LYS A 94 -11.86 -5.60 22.84
CA LYS A 94 -13.29 -5.39 23.07
C LYS A 94 -13.50 -4.00 23.65
N ILE A 95 -14.45 -3.26 23.13
CA ILE A 95 -14.83 -1.96 23.68
C ILE A 95 -15.61 -2.22 24.97
N VAL A 96 -15.10 -1.71 26.08
CA VAL A 96 -15.72 -1.86 27.40
C VAL A 96 -16.60 -0.65 27.70
N LYS A 97 -16.05 0.56 27.48
CA LYS A 97 -16.73 1.81 27.77
C LYS A 97 -16.24 2.95 26.93
N ILE A 98 -17.14 3.83 26.55
CA ILE A 98 -16.84 5.11 25.92
C ILE A 98 -17.33 6.18 26.91
N LYS A 99 -16.42 7.02 27.40
CA LYS A 99 -16.72 8.21 28.18
C LYS A 99 -16.21 9.41 27.42
N GLU A 100 -17.02 10.46 27.31
CA GLU A 100 -16.76 11.75 26.67
C GLU A 100 -15.47 11.84 25.83
N ASP A 101 -14.28 11.81 26.49
CA ASP A 101 -12.97 11.92 25.82
C ASP A 101 -12.11 10.67 25.97
N LYS A 102 -12.64 9.56 26.50
CA LYS A 102 -11.85 8.34 26.75
C LYS A 102 -12.54 7.09 26.22
N LEU A 103 -11.76 6.30 25.51
CA LEU A 103 -12.15 4.98 25.04
C LEU A 103 -11.40 3.92 25.86
N ILE A 104 -12.15 3.05 26.53
CA ILE A 104 -11.59 1.96 27.31
C ILE A 104 -11.78 0.67 26.54
N LEU A 105 -10.68 0.03 26.21
CA LEU A 105 -10.63 -1.24 25.49
C LEU A 105 -10.10 -2.34 26.43
N SER A 106 -10.73 -3.48 26.46
CA SER A 106 -10.16 -4.68 27.07
C SER A 106 -9.30 -5.41 26.05
N ILE A 107 -8.07 -5.74 26.43
CA ILE A 107 -7.10 -6.42 25.60
C ILE A 107 -6.50 -7.56 26.39
N ASN A 108 -6.26 -8.70 25.73
CA ASN A 108 -5.49 -9.78 26.33
C ASN A 108 -4.03 -9.60 25.95
N LEU A 109 -3.24 -9.00 26.83
CA LEU A 109 -1.81 -8.77 26.62
C LEU A 109 -0.99 -9.99 27.05
N ASP A 110 0.02 -10.30 26.23
CA ASP A 110 1.02 -11.31 26.60
C ASP A 110 1.84 -10.82 27.81
N ASN A 111 2.07 -11.65 28.79
CA ASN A 111 2.88 -11.34 29.99
C ASN A 111 4.31 -10.89 29.66
N ASN A 112 4.79 -11.16 28.46
CA ASN A 112 6.13 -10.82 28.00
C ASN A 112 6.23 -9.41 27.39
N LEU A 113 5.13 -8.65 27.33
CA LEU A 113 5.15 -7.30 26.78
C LEU A 113 5.68 -6.34 27.84
N LYS A 114 6.96 -5.99 27.76
CA LYS A 114 7.55 -4.93 28.60
C LYS A 114 6.98 -3.59 28.16
N ILE A 115 6.04 -3.06 28.92
CA ILE A 115 5.47 -1.73 28.75
C ILE A 115 6.20 -0.80 29.74
N GLN A 116 6.92 0.19 29.22
CA GLN A 116 7.56 1.20 30.06
C GLN A 116 6.53 2.27 30.39
N ASN A 117 6.42 2.62 31.67
CA ASN A 117 5.56 3.68 32.19
C ASN A 117 4.06 3.53 31.84
N ASN A 118 3.59 2.33 31.59
CA ASN A 118 2.21 2.02 31.18
C ASN A 118 1.74 2.73 29.89
N ILE A 119 2.60 3.44 29.20
CA ILE A 119 2.30 4.10 27.92
C ILE A 119 2.66 3.18 26.77
N VAL A 120 1.75 3.05 25.82
CA VAL A 120 1.94 2.21 24.64
C VAL A 120 1.48 2.90 23.37
N THR A 121 2.29 2.80 22.34
CA THR A 121 1.86 3.20 20.98
C THR A 121 1.20 2.00 20.32
N ILE A 122 -0.02 2.21 19.90
CA ILE A 122 -0.84 1.24 19.19
C ILE A 122 -1.03 1.67 17.74
N ASN A 123 -1.09 0.72 16.85
CA ASN A 123 -1.42 0.96 15.45
C ASN A 123 -2.78 0.31 15.15
N ILE A 124 -3.76 1.14 14.79
CA ILE A 124 -5.08 0.65 14.42
C ILE A 124 -5.25 0.75 12.92
N LEU A 125 -5.82 -0.27 12.30
CA LEU A 125 -6.12 -0.27 10.88
C LEU A 125 -7.15 0.81 10.56
N LYS A 126 -6.71 1.89 9.90
CA LYS A 126 -7.60 2.99 9.49
C LYS A 126 -8.39 2.61 8.24
N ASN A 127 -7.68 2.10 7.23
CA ASN A 127 -8.28 1.79 5.94
C ASN A 127 -7.45 0.75 5.19
N ARG A 128 -8.11 0.03 4.30
CA ARG A 128 -7.48 -0.84 3.31
C ARG A 128 -7.66 -0.21 1.94
N THR A 129 -6.58 0.06 1.25
CA THR A 129 -6.61 0.79 -0.02
C THR A 129 -5.57 0.23 -0.99
N THR A 130 -5.63 0.66 -2.25
CA THR A 130 -4.62 0.34 -3.26
C THR A 130 -3.86 1.60 -3.63
N LEU A 131 -2.65 1.45 -4.13
CA LEU A 131 -1.81 2.56 -4.57
C LEU A 131 -2.51 3.36 -5.68
N PHE A 132 -3.18 2.66 -6.58
CA PHE A 132 -4.01 3.27 -7.62
C PHE A 132 -5.08 4.21 -7.06
N LYS A 133 -5.79 3.80 -6.00
CA LYS A 133 -6.83 4.61 -5.36
C LYS A 133 -6.26 5.87 -4.70
N ILE A 134 -5.07 5.77 -4.09
CA ILE A 134 -4.40 6.93 -3.49
C ILE A 134 -4.00 7.94 -4.57
N ILE A 135 -3.36 7.48 -5.64
CA ILE A 135 -2.94 8.34 -6.76
C ILE A 135 -4.16 9.02 -7.36
N LYS A 136 -5.21 8.26 -7.68
CA LYS A 136 -6.47 8.81 -8.20
C LYS A 136 -7.04 9.90 -7.32
N ASN A 137 -7.08 9.69 -5.99
CA ASN A 137 -7.61 10.68 -5.05
C ASN A 137 -6.72 11.92 -4.94
N LYS A 138 -5.39 11.77 -5.03
CA LYS A 138 -4.48 12.93 -5.05
C LYS A 138 -4.64 13.76 -6.33
N ILE A 139 -4.77 13.09 -7.47
CA ILE A 139 -5.01 13.76 -8.76
C ILE A 139 -6.31 14.56 -8.71
N LYS A 140 -7.41 13.94 -8.24
CA LYS A 140 -8.70 14.66 -8.09
C LYS A 140 -8.58 15.89 -7.19
N LYS A 141 -7.87 15.79 -6.07
CA LYS A 141 -7.67 16.93 -5.17
C LYS A 141 -6.77 18.01 -5.76
N GLY A 142 -5.79 17.64 -6.58
CA GLY A 142 -4.88 18.58 -7.23
C GLY A 142 -5.50 19.34 -8.39
N PHE A 143 -6.50 18.77 -9.06
CA PHE A 143 -7.22 19.42 -10.17
C PHE A 143 -8.52 20.08 -9.76
N GLY A 144 -8.85 20.14 -8.45
CA GLY A 144 -10.02 20.87 -7.94
C GLY A 144 -11.39 20.30 -8.38
N VAL A 145 -11.42 19.00 -8.74
CA VAL A 145 -12.66 18.29 -9.15
C VAL A 145 -13.08 17.30 -8.06
#